data_5589ecbf70b71208bfeec328d765a7e5
#
_entry.id   5589ecbf70b71208bfeec328d765a7e5
#
_cell.length_a   1.000
_cell.length_b   1.000
_cell.length_c   1.000
_cell.angle_alpha   90.00
_cell.angle_beta   90.00
_cell.angle_gamma   90.00
#
_symmetry.space_group_name_H-M   'P 1'
#
loop_
_entity.id
_entity.type
_entity.pdbx_description
1 polymer ?
#
loop_
_entity_poly.entity_id
_entity_poly.type
_entity_poly.pdbx_seq_one_letter_code
_entity_poly.pdbx_strand_id
1 'polypeptide(L)'
;MAAGLESPFAGVFGYAAEDGRRIARCITFIREFPTDNGYARPVEGLIVHVDLGRGEVIEVIDHGVVPMPAEHARYDAGSVGALRPDLKPIAITQADGPSFTVTGNLVEWQKWS
;
A
#
# COMPACT_ATOMS: atom_id res chain seq x y z
N MET A 1 -29.67 -4.66 -13.19
CA MET A 1 -28.55 -3.81 -13.66
C MET A 1 -27.33 -4.22 -12.84
N ALA A 2 -26.35 -4.88 -13.44
CA ALA A 2 -25.12 -5.23 -12.78
C ALA A 2 -24.35 -3.93 -12.53
N ALA A 3 -24.16 -3.57 -11.25
CA ALA A 3 -23.23 -2.52 -10.87
C ALA A 3 -21.85 -2.92 -11.40
N GLY A 4 -21.29 -2.10 -12.27
CA GLY A 4 -19.99 -2.35 -12.86
C GLY A 4 -18.97 -2.48 -11.74
N LEU A 5 -18.36 -3.66 -11.64
CA LEU A 5 -17.14 -3.87 -10.85
C LEU A 5 -16.12 -2.88 -11.38
N GLU A 6 -15.89 -1.78 -10.63
CA GLU A 6 -14.76 -0.92 -10.94
C GLU A 6 -13.49 -1.74 -10.82
N SER A 7 -12.62 -1.59 -11.79
CA SER A 7 -11.45 -2.40 -12.07
C SER A 7 -10.69 -2.85 -10.82
N PRO A 8 -10.37 -4.13 -10.70
CA PRO A 8 -9.40 -4.58 -9.71
C PRO A 8 -8.10 -3.82 -9.92
N PHE A 9 -7.49 -3.31 -8.85
CA PHE A 9 -6.17 -2.75 -8.94
C PHE A 9 -5.16 -3.71 -8.31
N ALA A 10 -3.94 -3.70 -8.82
CA ALA A 10 -2.87 -4.55 -8.34
C ALA A 10 -1.88 -3.75 -7.48
N GLY A 11 -1.66 -4.19 -6.26
CA GLY A 11 -0.49 -3.80 -5.49
C GLY A 11 0.74 -4.53 -6.03
N VAL A 12 1.79 -3.79 -6.38
CA VAL A 12 2.99 -4.36 -6.99
C VAL A 12 4.16 -4.29 -6.02
N PHE A 13 4.72 -5.44 -5.68
CA PHE A 13 5.95 -5.55 -4.92
C PHE A 13 7.02 -6.18 -5.82
N GLY A 14 8.08 -5.42 -6.12
CA GLY A 14 9.15 -5.88 -6.99
C GLY A 14 10.29 -6.55 -6.21
N TYR A 15 10.89 -7.56 -6.80
CA TYR A 15 12.16 -8.12 -6.37
C TYR A 15 13.03 -8.50 -7.58
N ALA A 16 14.34 -8.57 -7.36
CA ALA A 16 15.26 -9.08 -8.36
C ALA A 16 15.38 -10.60 -8.21
N ALA A 17 15.13 -11.34 -9.27
CA ALA A 17 15.40 -12.77 -9.29
C ALA A 17 16.91 -13.06 -9.40
N GLU A 18 17.34 -14.26 -8.99
CA GLU A 18 18.76 -14.68 -9.02
C GLU A 18 19.37 -14.61 -10.43
N ASP A 19 18.57 -14.77 -11.47
CA ASP A 19 18.98 -14.63 -12.88
C ASP A 19 18.99 -13.18 -13.40
N GLY A 20 18.82 -12.21 -12.52
CA GLY A 20 18.83 -10.77 -12.85
C GLY A 20 17.51 -10.24 -13.44
N ARG A 21 16.47 -11.07 -13.55
CA ARG A 21 15.15 -10.59 -13.98
C ARG A 21 14.52 -9.70 -12.92
N ARG A 22 13.75 -8.72 -13.38
CA ARG A 22 12.92 -7.86 -12.51
C ARG A 22 11.51 -8.45 -12.44
N ILE A 23 11.20 -9.08 -11.33
CA ILE A 23 9.91 -9.72 -11.12
C ILE A 23 9.01 -8.82 -10.26
N ALA A 24 7.80 -8.60 -10.72
CA ALA A 24 6.74 -7.99 -9.91
C ALA A 24 5.85 -9.09 -9.34
N ARG A 25 5.67 -9.07 -8.03
CA ARG A 25 4.66 -9.86 -7.34
C ARG A 25 3.41 -9.01 -7.20
N CYS A 26 2.37 -9.37 -7.91
CA CYS A 26 1.11 -8.64 -7.95
C CYS A 26 0.09 -9.31 -7.03
N ILE A 27 -0.50 -8.52 -6.14
CA ILE A 27 -1.65 -8.92 -5.32
C ILE A 27 -2.84 -8.08 -5.79
N THR A 28 -3.98 -8.71 -5.91
CA THR A 28 -5.20 -8.06 -6.41
C THR A 28 -6.07 -7.60 -5.24
N PHE A 29 -6.70 -6.45 -5.40
CA PHE A 29 -7.65 -5.89 -4.45
C PHE A 29 -8.93 -5.53 -5.19
N ILE A 30 -10.06 -5.55 -4.50
CA ILE A 30 -11.34 -5.10 -5.05
C ILE A 30 -11.75 -3.78 -4.41
N ARG A 31 -12.10 -2.83 -5.26
CA ARG A 31 -12.73 -1.57 -4.89
C ARG A 31 -14.07 -1.50 -5.61
N GLU A 32 -15.15 -1.35 -4.86
CA GLU A 32 -16.50 -1.31 -5.41
C GLU A 32 -16.97 0.13 -5.67
N PHE A 33 -16.53 1.05 -4.83
CA PHE A 33 -16.83 2.47 -4.97
C PHE A 33 -15.55 3.31 -5.04
N PRO A 34 -15.56 4.45 -5.73
CA PRO A 34 -14.37 5.34 -5.82
C PRO A 34 -13.82 5.79 -4.46
N THR A 35 -14.69 5.86 -3.44
CA THR A 35 -14.36 6.29 -2.08
C THR A 35 -13.83 5.15 -1.20
N ASP A 36 -13.88 3.90 -1.67
CA ASP A 36 -13.39 2.77 -0.90
C ASP A 36 -11.87 2.80 -0.77
N ASN A 37 -11.36 2.38 0.38
CA ASN A 37 -9.95 2.11 0.52
C ASN A 37 -9.59 0.88 -0.32
N GLY A 38 -8.77 1.09 -1.33
CA GLY A 38 -8.38 0.03 -2.26
C GLY A 38 -7.69 -1.15 -1.57
N TYR A 39 -7.00 -0.95 -0.46
CA TYR A 39 -6.28 -2.01 0.25
C TYR A 39 -7.13 -2.77 1.28
N ALA A 40 -8.37 -2.39 1.48
CA ALA A 40 -9.21 -2.98 2.52
C ALA A 40 -9.77 -4.35 2.16
N ARG A 41 -9.85 -4.67 0.86
CA ARG A 41 -10.47 -5.91 0.35
C ARG A 41 -9.51 -6.65 -0.58
N PRO A 42 -8.46 -7.30 -0.02
CA PRO A 42 -7.55 -8.12 -0.82
C PRO A 42 -8.25 -9.37 -1.34
N VAL A 43 -7.94 -9.75 -2.58
CA VAL A 43 -8.23 -11.08 -3.11
C VAL A 43 -7.13 -12.01 -2.60
N GLU A 44 -7.31 -12.53 -1.41
CA GLU A 44 -6.33 -13.43 -0.81
C GLU A 44 -6.25 -14.75 -1.58
N GLY A 45 -5.09 -15.35 -1.57
CA GLY A 45 -4.87 -16.62 -2.26
C GLY A 45 -4.53 -16.50 -3.74
N LEU A 46 -4.65 -15.34 -4.36
CA LEU A 46 -4.29 -15.13 -5.76
C LEU A 46 -3.07 -14.20 -5.88
N ILE A 47 -1.97 -14.73 -6.38
CA ILE A 47 -0.72 -14.00 -6.59
C ILE A 47 -0.27 -14.22 -8.03
N VAL A 48 0.13 -13.15 -8.69
CA VAL A 48 0.63 -13.19 -10.06
C VAL A 48 2.06 -12.66 -10.11
N HIS A 49 2.97 -13.44 -10.65
CA HIS A 49 4.33 -13.00 -10.91
C HIS A 49 4.47 -12.55 -12.37
N VAL A 50 4.98 -11.36 -12.57
CA VAL A 50 5.17 -10.73 -13.88
C VAL A 50 6.64 -10.38 -14.08
N ASP A 51 7.20 -10.81 -15.20
CA ASP A 51 8.51 -10.34 -15.66
C ASP A 51 8.34 -8.93 -16.24
N LEU A 52 8.85 -7.93 -15.52
CA LEU A 52 8.74 -6.53 -15.93
C LEU A 52 9.62 -6.18 -17.13
N GLY A 53 10.67 -6.95 -17.38
CA GLY A 53 11.53 -6.76 -18.55
C GLY A 53 10.88 -7.22 -19.83
N ARG A 54 10.08 -8.29 -19.75
CA ARG A 54 9.37 -8.89 -20.89
C ARG A 54 7.90 -8.49 -20.98
N GLY A 55 7.30 -8.03 -19.89
CA GLY A 55 5.87 -7.75 -19.77
C GLY A 55 5.03 -9.03 -19.81
N GLU A 56 5.55 -10.14 -19.31
CA GLU A 56 4.92 -11.46 -19.37
C GLU A 56 4.56 -11.96 -17.97
N VAL A 57 3.40 -12.60 -17.84
CA VAL A 57 3.04 -13.38 -16.66
C VAL A 57 3.86 -14.67 -16.68
N ILE A 58 4.66 -14.88 -15.64
CA ILE A 58 5.52 -16.07 -15.52
C ILE A 58 4.94 -17.11 -14.57
N GLU A 59 4.09 -16.72 -13.65
CA GLU A 59 3.50 -17.62 -12.66
C GLU A 59 2.18 -17.05 -12.15
N VAL A 60 1.20 -17.93 -11.96
CA VAL A 60 -0.04 -17.63 -11.23
C VAL A 60 -0.16 -18.64 -10.11
N ILE A 61 -0.15 -18.15 -8.87
CA ILE A 61 -0.32 -18.95 -7.67
C ILE A 61 -1.75 -18.76 -7.19
N ASP A 62 -2.52 -19.85 -7.19
CA ASP A 62 -3.89 -19.89 -6.73
C ASP A 62 -4.02 -20.86 -5.57
N HIS A 63 -4.24 -20.35 -4.38
CA HIS A 63 -4.46 -21.13 -3.15
C HIS A 63 -5.94 -21.41 -2.88
N GLY A 64 -6.80 -21.09 -3.83
CA GLY A 64 -8.25 -21.24 -3.72
C GLY A 64 -8.96 -20.00 -3.19
N VAL A 65 -10.26 -20.13 -3.02
CA VAL A 65 -11.12 -19.00 -2.65
C VAL A 65 -11.05 -18.74 -1.15
N VAL A 66 -10.61 -17.53 -0.79
CA VAL A 66 -10.67 -17.01 0.58
C VAL A 66 -11.82 -16.02 0.64
N PRO A 67 -12.75 -16.16 1.60
CA PRO A 67 -13.85 -15.21 1.75
C PRO A 67 -13.35 -13.79 1.98
N MET A 68 -13.90 -12.86 1.24
CA MET A 68 -13.57 -11.45 1.34
C MET A 68 -14.43 -10.78 2.42
N PRO A 69 -13.90 -9.77 3.14
CA PRO A 69 -14.73 -8.99 4.07
C PRO A 69 -15.93 -8.39 3.35
N ALA A 70 -17.11 -8.53 3.95
CA ALA A 70 -18.35 -7.99 3.39
C ALA A 70 -18.42 -6.45 3.50
N GLU A 71 -17.71 -5.88 4.46
CA GLU A 71 -17.75 -4.47 4.75
C GLU A 71 -16.78 -3.68 3.88
N HIS A 72 -17.25 -2.52 3.42
CA HIS A 72 -16.39 -1.53 2.73
C HIS A 72 -15.64 -0.74 3.80
N ALA A 73 -14.33 -0.93 3.88
CA ALA A 73 -13.51 -0.16 4.79
C ALA A 73 -13.23 1.22 4.19
N ARG A 74 -13.91 2.21 4.69
CA ARG A 74 -13.69 3.63 4.40
C ARG A 74 -13.01 4.27 5.59
N TYR A 75 -11.85 4.87 5.37
CA TYR A 75 -11.03 5.45 6.43
C TYR A 75 -10.95 6.98 6.35
N ASP A 76 -11.83 7.60 5.55
CA ASP A 76 -11.97 9.04 5.53
C ASP A 76 -12.64 9.56 6.82
N ALA A 77 -12.41 10.83 7.14
CA ALA A 77 -12.90 11.41 8.39
C ALA A 77 -14.44 11.36 8.55
N GLY A 78 -15.18 11.38 7.43
CA GLY A 78 -16.63 11.26 7.45
C GLY A 78 -17.13 9.87 7.79
N SER A 79 -16.37 8.84 7.37
CA SER A 79 -16.76 7.44 7.57
C SER A 79 -16.35 6.87 8.93
N VAL A 80 -15.20 7.29 9.46
CA VAL A 80 -14.71 6.80 10.76
C VAL A 80 -15.35 7.50 11.97
N GLY A 81 -16.04 8.62 11.73
CA GLY A 81 -16.69 9.39 12.80
C GLY A 81 -15.72 10.21 13.66
N ALA A 82 -16.14 10.54 14.86
CA ALA A 82 -15.33 11.34 15.77
C ALA A 82 -14.08 10.59 16.24
N LEU A 83 -12.97 11.29 16.31
CA LEU A 83 -11.74 10.76 16.88
C LEU A 83 -11.91 10.47 18.38
N ARG A 84 -11.18 9.52 18.88
CA ARG A 84 -11.16 9.18 20.30
C ARG A 84 -10.75 10.39 21.16
N PRO A 85 -11.62 10.85 22.07
CA PRO A 85 -11.30 12.03 22.89
C PRO A 85 -10.44 11.72 24.11
N ASP A 86 -10.26 10.44 24.43
CA ASP A 86 -9.54 9.96 25.62
C ASP A 86 -8.02 9.86 25.45
N LEU A 87 -7.54 10.02 24.22
CA LEU A 87 -6.10 9.99 23.94
C LEU A 87 -5.48 11.37 24.18
N LYS A 88 -4.47 11.40 25.03
CA LYS A 88 -3.65 12.60 25.19
C LYS A 88 -2.63 12.71 24.06
N PRO A 89 -2.32 13.93 23.61
CA PRO A 89 -1.32 14.11 22.57
C PRO A 89 0.05 13.62 23.01
N ILE A 90 0.77 12.98 22.11
CA ILE A 90 2.19 12.65 22.28
C ILE A 90 2.99 13.78 21.65
N ALA A 91 3.85 14.41 22.42
CA ALA A 91 4.79 15.42 21.94
C ALA A 91 6.21 14.86 21.96
N ILE A 92 6.91 14.93 20.84
CA ILE A 92 8.34 14.64 20.74
C ILE A 92 9.02 15.97 20.42
N THR A 93 9.89 16.41 21.30
CA THR A 93 10.57 17.70 21.17
C THR A 93 12.08 17.53 21.28
N GLN A 94 12.82 18.29 20.49
CA GLN A 94 14.25 18.50 20.66
C GLN A 94 14.43 19.89 21.30
N ALA A 95 14.59 19.94 22.62
CA ALA A 95 14.59 21.21 23.38
C ALA A 95 15.70 22.17 22.94
N ASP A 96 16.83 21.61 22.53
CA ASP A 96 18.00 22.37 22.06
C ASP A 96 18.03 22.58 20.55
N GLY A 97 16.92 22.27 19.87
CA GLY A 97 16.81 22.33 18.42
C GLY A 97 17.27 21.04 17.71
N PRO A 98 17.10 20.97 16.38
CA PRO A 98 17.48 19.81 15.60
C PRO A 98 19.01 19.65 15.52
N SER A 99 19.48 18.41 15.52
CA SER A 99 20.90 18.09 15.35
C SER A 99 21.36 18.10 13.88
N PHE A 100 20.53 18.60 12.99
CA PHE A 100 20.83 18.72 11.56
C PHE A 100 20.69 20.19 11.13
N THR A 101 21.35 20.53 10.02
CA THR A 101 21.21 21.83 9.35
C THR A 101 20.59 21.64 7.96
N VAL A 102 19.85 22.65 7.53
CA VAL A 102 19.27 22.69 6.17
C VAL A 102 19.67 23.98 5.50
N THR A 103 20.34 23.88 4.36
CA THR A 103 20.77 25.01 3.55
C THR A 103 20.27 24.80 2.11
N GLY A 104 19.20 25.46 1.72
CA GLY A 104 18.55 25.17 0.45
C GLY A 104 18.04 23.72 0.39
N ASN A 105 18.57 22.92 -0.51
CA ASN A 105 18.25 21.49 -0.66
C ASN A 105 19.26 20.55 0.02
N LEU A 106 20.27 21.09 0.69
CA LEU A 106 21.28 20.30 1.40
C LEU A 106 20.86 20.12 2.86
N VAL A 107 20.86 18.88 3.32
CA VAL A 107 20.65 18.50 4.72
C VAL A 107 21.96 17.87 5.22
N GLU A 108 22.51 18.45 6.29
CA GLU A 108 23.71 17.93 6.92
C GLU A 108 23.36 17.41 8.31
N TRP A 109 23.69 16.17 8.59
CA TRP A 109 23.47 15.55 9.89
C TRP A 109 24.59 14.58 10.24
N GLN A 110 25.37 14.92 11.27
CA GLN A 110 26.55 14.16 11.69
C GLN A 110 27.55 13.96 10.52
N LYS A 111 27.63 12.76 9.96
CA LYS A 111 28.51 12.39 8.84
C LYS A 111 27.78 12.33 7.50
N TRP A 112 26.50 12.69 7.47
CA TRP A 112 25.66 12.62 6.27
C TRP A 112 25.45 14.02 5.70
N SER A 113 25.52 14.09 4.38
CA SER A 113 25.18 15.29 3.59
C SER A 113 24.54 14.91 2.27
#